data_9b40a944e8fd7d05edd4824e4073018a
#
_entry.id   9b40a944e8fd7d05edd4824e4073018a
#
_cell.length_a   1.000
_cell.length_b   1.000
_cell.length_c   1.000
_cell.angle_alpha   90.00
_cell.angle_beta   90.00
_cell.angle_gamma   90.00
#
_symmetry.space_group_name_H-M   'P 1'
#
loop_
_entity.id
_entity.type
_entity.pdbx_description
1 polymer ?
#
loop_
_entity_poly.entity_id
_entity_poly.type
_entity_poly.pdbx_seq_one_letter_code
_entity_poly.pdbx_strand_id
1 'polypeptide(L)'
;MVGIAKTGVPGLSILTVPVMVLTVGDARLSAGWMLPILCTADLFAVYYWRHHPAAGKLLSLAPWVLLGMIGGALTLSLPEAYLRPIVGLIILIMLCLYLWRRRHAGEAPAAHPLPYGVAAGFSTTVANAAGPVMSLYLLSKRLPKEEFVATGAWFFFFINLLKLPIYVWQGLISKQSLSFGAMMVPAVIAGALTGRWVIQHIPPKVFEATIIVLTAVSTVLLFLR
;
A
#
# COMPACT_ATOMS: atom_id res chain seq x y z
N MET A 1 -13.39 -2.07 -3.67
CA MET A 1 -12.00 -2.59 -3.67
C MET A 1 -11.13 -1.95 -2.57
N VAL A 2 -10.93 -0.61 -2.54
CA VAL A 2 -10.06 0.06 -1.54
C VAL A 2 -10.44 -0.30 -0.11
N GLY A 3 -11.74 -0.21 0.26
CA GLY A 3 -12.20 -0.58 1.59
C GLY A 3 -11.85 -2.03 1.97
N ILE A 4 -12.11 -2.99 1.07
CA ILE A 4 -11.76 -4.41 1.28
C ILE A 4 -10.24 -4.58 1.50
N ALA A 5 -9.43 -3.88 0.70
CA ALA A 5 -7.98 -3.97 0.80
C ALA A 5 -7.44 -3.48 2.15
N LYS A 6 -8.03 -2.41 2.67
CA LYS A 6 -7.55 -1.76 3.91
C LYS A 6 -7.97 -2.48 5.18
N THR A 7 -9.11 -3.19 5.17
CA THR A 7 -9.64 -3.86 6.37
C THR A 7 -9.50 -5.37 6.33
N GLY A 8 -9.21 -5.96 5.17
CA GLY A 8 -9.23 -7.41 5.01
C GLY A 8 -8.12 -8.00 4.16
N VAL A 9 -8.06 -7.67 2.86
CA VAL A 9 -7.15 -8.34 1.91
C VAL A 9 -6.15 -7.33 1.34
N PRO A 10 -5.00 -7.14 2.00
CA PRO A 10 -3.97 -6.21 1.54
C PRO A 10 -3.50 -6.54 0.11
N GLY A 11 -3.22 -5.50 -0.68
CA GLY A 11 -2.80 -5.64 -2.07
C GLY A 11 -3.92 -5.46 -3.10
N LEU A 12 -5.20 -5.70 -2.76
CA LEU A 12 -6.31 -5.45 -3.69
C LEU A 12 -6.41 -3.98 -4.14
N SER A 13 -5.93 -3.04 -3.34
CA SER A 13 -5.96 -1.62 -3.69
C SER A 13 -5.14 -1.30 -4.94
N ILE A 14 -4.15 -2.12 -5.31
CA ILE A 14 -3.36 -1.89 -6.52
C ILE A 14 -4.19 -2.04 -7.78
N LEU A 15 -5.23 -2.88 -7.75
CA LEU A 15 -6.14 -3.04 -8.87
C LEU A 15 -7.01 -1.79 -9.10
N THR A 16 -7.13 -0.90 -8.11
CA THR A 16 -7.86 0.37 -8.26
C THR A 16 -7.04 1.43 -8.97
N VAL A 17 -5.71 1.34 -8.97
CA VAL A 17 -4.83 2.30 -9.66
C VAL A 17 -5.13 2.35 -11.16
N PRO A 18 -5.12 1.22 -11.91
CA PRO A 18 -5.47 1.24 -13.33
C PRO A 18 -6.89 1.74 -13.60
N VAL A 19 -7.85 1.37 -12.77
CA VAL A 19 -9.25 1.82 -12.93
C VAL A 19 -9.33 3.34 -12.77
N MET A 20 -8.63 3.91 -11.79
CA MET A 20 -8.59 5.36 -11.58
C MET A 20 -7.89 6.09 -12.73
N VAL A 21 -6.79 5.54 -13.24
CA VAL A 21 -6.10 6.12 -14.41
C VAL A 21 -7.02 6.14 -15.64
N LEU A 22 -7.76 5.07 -15.89
CA LEU A 22 -8.74 5.02 -17.00
C LEU A 22 -9.90 6.00 -16.81
N THR A 23 -10.30 6.25 -15.56
CA THR A 23 -11.43 7.15 -15.24
C THR A 23 -11.02 8.62 -15.34
N VAL A 24 -9.83 8.96 -14.86
CA VAL A 24 -9.32 10.34 -14.78
C VAL A 24 -8.58 10.75 -16.05
N GLY A 25 -8.05 9.76 -16.81
CA GLY A 25 -7.29 9.98 -18.05
C GLY A 25 -5.83 10.41 -17.84
N ASP A 26 -5.41 10.66 -16.60
CA ASP A 26 -4.07 11.08 -16.23
C ASP A 26 -3.64 10.35 -14.95
N ALA A 27 -2.49 9.71 -14.97
CA ALA A 27 -2.04 8.88 -13.87
C ALA A 27 -1.61 9.69 -12.64
N ARG A 28 -1.04 10.88 -12.85
CA ARG A 28 -0.63 11.78 -11.77
C ARG A 28 -1.86 12.36 -11.05
N LEU A 29 -2.84 12.84 -11.82
CA LEU A 29 -4.11 13.32 -11.26
C LEU A 29 -4.89 12.19 -10.59
N SER A 30 -4.87 10.98 -11.15
CA SER A 30 -5.54 9.82 -10.55
C SER A 30 -4.98 9.47 -9.16
N ALA A 31 -3.69 9.66 -8.94
CA ALA A 31 -3.07 9.49 -7.63
C ALA A 31 -3.63 10.50 -6.60
N GLY A 32 -3.85 11.76 -7.03
CA GLY A 32 -4.49 12.80 -6.23
C GLY A 32 -5.95 12.48 -5.92
N TRP A 33 -6.69 11.97 -6.89
CA TRP A 33 -8.10 11.57 -6.73
C TRP A 33 -8.26 10.34 -5.83
N MET A 34 -7.28 9.43 -5.84
CA MET A 34 -7.26 8.27 -4.94
C MET A 34 -7.01 8.64 -3.48
N LEU A 35 -6.23 9.68 -3.20
CA LEU A 35 -5.78 9.95 -1.84
C LEU A 35 -6.92 10.21 -0.85
N PRO A 36 -7.98 11.01 -1.14
CA PRO A 36 -9.14 11.16 -0.25
C PRO A 36 -9.86 9.84 0.04
N ILE A 37 -9.98 8.97 -0.99
CA ILE A 37 -10.59 7.64 -0.86
C ILE A 37 -9.75 6.75 0.05
N LEU A 38 -8.42 6.78 -0.13
CA LEU A 38 -7.48 6.02 0.71
C LEU A 38 -7.54 6.50 2.16
N CYS A 39 -7.51 7.82 2.40
CA CYS A 39 -7.62 8.39 3.76
C CYS A 39 -8.93 7.98 4.44
N THR A 40 -10.05 8.03 3.72
CA THR A 40 -11.34 7.57 4.24
C THR A 40 -11.28 6.09 4.64
N ALA A 41 -10.75 5.23 3.77
CA ALA A 41 -10.62 3.80 4.06
C ALA A 41 -9.65 3.53 5.22
N ASP A 42 -8.57 4.31 5.35
CA ASP A 42 -7.62 4.19 6.45
C ASP A 42 -8.24 4.56 7.80
N LEU A 43 -9.10 5.59 7.85
CA LEU A 43 -9.84 5.93 9.07
C LEU A 43 -10.69 4.75 9.57
N PHE A 44 -11.43 4.09 8.67
CA PHE A 44 -12.19 2.90 9.01
C PHE A 44 -11.30 1.73 9.41
N ALA A 45 -10.19 1.50 8.70
CA ALA A 45 -9.26 0.43 9.01
C ALA A 45 -8.63 0.61 10.39
N VAL A 46 -8.15 1.83 10.70
CA VAL A 46 -7.58 2.16 12.02
C VAL A 46 -8.65 2.04 13.12
N TYR A 47 -9.86 2.51 12.89
CA TYR A 47 -10.95 2.37 13.86
C TYR A 47 -11.23 0.91 14.23
N TYR A 48 -11.28 0.01 13.23
CA TYR A 48 -11.54 -1.42 13.46
C TYR A 48 -10.36 -2.16 14.09
N TRP A 49 -9.11 -1.81 13.69
CA TRP A 49 -7.90 -2.54 14.06
C TRP A 49 -7.01 -1.80 15.07
N ARG A 50 -7.56 -0.81 15.78
CA ARG A 50 -6.82 0.10 16.67
C ARG A 50 -6.04 -0.57 17.80
N HIS A 51 -6.49 -1.75 18.26
CA HIS A 51 -5.95 -2.40 19.45
C HIS A 51 -4.78 -3.37 19.20
N HIS A 52 -4.42 -3.65 17.97
CA HIS A 52 -3.50 -4.74 17.65
C HIS A 52 -2.28 -4.35 16.78
N PRO A 53 -1.82 -3.09 16.68
CA PRO A 53 -0.69 -2.78 15.82
C PRO A 53 0.63 -3.23 16.45
N ALA A 54 1.54 -3.76 15.63
CA ALA A 54 2.92 -4.00 16.00
C ALA A 54 3.71 -2.68 15.98
N ALA A 55 3.49 -1.81 16.97
CA ALA A 55 4.04 -0.45 17.02
C ALA A 55 5.57 -0.41 16.83
N GLY A 56 6.31 -1.32 17.47
CA GLY A 56 7.76 -1.41 17.30
C GLY A 56 8.21 -1.67 15.86
N LYS A 57 7.41 -2.41 15.08
CA LYS A 57 7.70 -2.65 13.65
C LYS A 57 7.46 -1.38 12.82
N LEU A 58 6.42 -0.61 13.13
CA LEU A 58 6.13 0.66 12.48
C LEU A 58 7.21 1.69 12.77
N LEU A 59 7.59 1.86 14.04
CA LEU A 59 8.62 2.79 14.44
C LEU A 59 9.98 2.48 13.81
N SER A 60 10.33 1.20 13.68
CA SER A 60 11.57 0.79 13.01
C SER A 60 11.58 1.08 11.52
N LEU A 61 10.41 1.14 10.87
CA LEU A 61 10.28 1.48 9.45
C LEU A 61 10.25 2.99 9.20
N ALA A 62 9.70 3.77 10.14
CA ALA A 62 9.35 5.18 9.93
C ALA A 62 10.50 6.02 9.33
N PRO A 63 11.74 6.02 9.85
CA PRO A 63 12.82 6.83 9.28
C PRO A 63 13.15 6.44 7.84
N TRP A 64 13.11 5.16 7.53
CA TRP A 64 13.42 4.64 6.19
C TRP A 64 12.31 4.94 5.19
N VAL A 65 11.07 4.91 5.64
CA VAL A 65 9.91 5.30 4.83
C VAL A 65 9.97 6.78 4.48
N LEU A 66 10.28 7.65 5.46
CA LEU A 66 10.45 9.08 5.20
C LEU A 66 11.58 9.35 4.19
N LEU A 67 12.71 8.66 4.33
CA LEU A 67 13.81 8.73 3.37
C LEU A 67 13.36 8.32 1.96
N GLY A 68 12.62 7.22 1.85
CA GLY A 68 12.05 6.76 0.58
C GLY A 68 11.03 7.75 0.00
N MET A 69 10.19 8.37 0.84
CA MET A 69 9.21 9.39 0.41
C MET A 69 9.91 10.64 -0.13
N ILE A 70 10.97 11.09 0.51
CA ILE A 70 11.79 12.22 0.03
C ILE A 70 12.38 11.87 -1.33
N GLY A 71 13.01 10.70 -1.47
CA GLY A 71 13.55 10.24 -2.75
C GLY A 71 12.46 10.16 -3.84
N GLY A 72 11.28 9.64 -3.52
CA GLY A 72 10.14 9.62 -4.43
C GLY A 72 9.66 11.02 -4.82
N ALA A 73 9.59 11.95 -3.87
CA ALA A 73 9.16 13.33 -4.12
C ALA A 73 10.12 14.06 -5.08
N LEU A 74 11.42 13.84 -4.94
CA LEU A 74 12.44 14.42 -5.84
C LEU A 74 12.36 13.86 -7.27
N THR A 75 11.82 12.66 -7.45
CA THR A 75 11.68 12.03 -8.77
C THR A 75 10.32 12.26 -9.43
N LEU A 76 9.36 12.89 -8.76
CA LEU A 76 8.01 13.12 -9.31
C LEU A 76 7.98 14.01 -10.58
N SER A 77 9.03 14.77 -10.84
CA SER A 77 9.19 15.55 -12.07
C SER A 77 9.57 14.69 -13.29
N LEU A 78 10.04 13.47 -13.06
CA LEU A 78 10.40 12.55 -14.14
C LEU A 78 9.14 12.01 -14.85
N PRO A 79 9.24 11.70 -16.15
CA PRO A 79 8.16 11.06 -16.88
C PRO A 79 7.75 9.74 -16.23
N GLU A 80 6.45 9.50 -16.15
CA GLU A 80 5.87 8.29 -15.55
C GLU A 80 6.37 6.99 -16.22
N ALA A 81 6.69 7.06 -17.51
CA ALA A 81 7.25 5.96 -18.28
C ALA A 81 8.54 5.38 -17.66
N TYR A 82 9.31 6.18 -16.94
CA TYR A 82 10.51 5.72 -16.22
C TYR A 82 10.20 5.28 -14.79
N LEU A 83 9.28 5.97 -14.13
CA LEU A 83 8.98 5.72 -12.72
C LEU A 83 8.26 4.39 -12.47
N ARG A 84 7.32 4.03 -13.33
CA ARG A 84 6.55 2.78 -13.19
C ARG A 84 7.42 1.53 -13.26
N PRO A 85 8.30 1.35 -14.27
CA PRO A 85 9.19 0.19 -14.30
C PRO A 85 10.12 0.13 -13.12
N ILE A 86 10.60 1.28 -12.61
CA ILE A 86 11.44 1.32 -11.39
C ILE A 86 10.67 0.77 -10.19
N VAL A 87 9.44 1.22 -9.98
CA VAL A 87 8.59 0.70 -8.89
C VAL A 87 8.29 -0.78 -9.08
N GLY A 88 7.99 -1.21 -10.31
CA GLY A 88 7.79 -2.62 -10.66
C GLY A 88 9.02 -3.47 -10.33
N LEU A 89 10.21 -3.00 -10.68
CA LEU A 89 11.47 -3.68 -10.39
C LEU A 89 11.74 -3.77 -8.87
N ILE A 90 11.48 -2.69 -8.13
CA ILE A 90 11.59 -2.68 -6.66
C ILE A 90 10.69 -3.77 -6.06
N ILE A 91 9.42 -3.85 -6.47
CA ILE A 91 8.48 -4.84 -5.95
C ILE A 91 8.91 -6.26 -6.34
N LEU A 92 9.40 -6.44 -7.57
CA LEU A 92 9.91 -7.74 -8.04
C LEU A 92 11.09 -8.21 -7.19
N ILE A 93 12.08 -7.34 -6.95
CA ILE A 93 13.23 -7.65 -6.11
C ILE A 93 12.77 -8.03 -4.68
N MET A 94 11.85 -7.26 -4.10
CA MET A 94 11.32 -7.54 -2.77
C MET A 94 10.56 -8.88 -2.73
N LEU A 95 9.80 -9.20 -3.77
CA LEU A 95 9.10 -10.48 -3.89
C LEU A 95 10.09 -11.66 -4.01
N CYS A 96 11.09 -11.54 -4.87
CA CYS A 96 12.14 -12.55 -5.01
C CYS A 96 12.90 -12.77 -3.68
N LEU A 97 13.23 -11.68 -3.00
CA LEU A 97 13.89 -11.73 -1.68
C LEU A 97 13.01 -12.41 -0.63
N TYR A 98 11.69 -12.11 -0.62
CA TYR A 98 10.74 -12.76 0.27
C TYR A 98 10.66 -14.26 0.00
N LEU A 99 10.50 -14.68 -1.26
CA LEU A 99 10.40 -16.08 -1.66
C LEU A 99 11.69 -16.85 -1.35
N TRP A 100 12.86 -16.23 -1.58
CA TRP A 100 14.15 -16.80 -1.23
C TRP A 100 14.25 -17.04 0.29
N ARG A 101 13.93 -16.05 1.11
CA ARG A 101 13.93 -16.18 2.58
C ARG A 101 12.93 -17.24 3.07
N ARG A 102 11.80 -17.36 2.41
CA ARG A 102 10.80 -18.39 2.74
C ARG A 102 11.31 -19.78 2.49
N ARG A 103 12.07 -19.99 1.40
CA ARG A 103 12.68 -21.29 1.08
C ARG A 103 13.82 -21.64 2.04
N HIS A 104 14.56 -20.67 2.54
CA HIS A 104 15.68 -20.84 3.47
C HIS A 104 15.28 -20.45 4.91
N ALA A 105 14.07 -20.81 5.31
CA ALA A 105 13.53 -20.48 6.63
C ALA A 105 14.36 -21.17 7.73
N GLY A 106 15.10 -20.41 8.52
CA GLY A 106 16.04 -20.88 9.54
C GLY A 106 17.48 -20.43 9.29
N GLU A 107 17.89 -20.24 8.04
CA GLU A 107 19.24 -19.78 7.65
C GLU A 107 19.25 -18.32 7.21
N ALA A 108 18.15 -17.84 6.61
CA ALA A 108 18.08 -16.49 6.09
C ALA A 108 17.99 -15.44 7.23
N PRO A 109 18.76 -14.34 7.16
CA PRO A 109 18.73 -13.28 8.16
C PRO A 109 17.34 -12.63 8.25
N ALA A 110 17.01 -12.11 9.43
CA ALA A 110 15.73 -11.41 9.64
C ALA A 110 15.57 -10.24 8.65
N ALA A 111 14.32 -9.99 8.23
CA ALA A 111 14.03 -8.88 7.32
C ALA A 111 14.39 -7.54 7.98
N HIS A 112 15.39 -6.85 7.44
CA HIS A 112 15.81 -5.55 7.93
C HIS A 112 14.82 -4.46 7.49
N PRO A 113 14.42 -3.51 8.34
CA PRO A 113 13.44 -2.49 8.00
C PRO A 113 13.89 -1.51 6.90
N LEU A 114 15.20 -1.24 6.75
CA LEU A 114 15.73 -0.26 5.81
C LEU A 114 15.28 -0.51 4.35
N PRO A 115 15.57 -1.66 3.70
CA PRO A 115 15.21 -1.84 2.29
C PRO A 115 13.69 -1.80 2.07
N TYR A 116 12.92 -2.35 3.00
CA TYR A 116 11.45 -2.33 2.90
C TYR A 116 10.88 -0.93 3.15
N GLY A 117 11.43 -0.18 4.11
CA GLY A 117 10.99 1.19 4.39
C GLY A 117 11.26 2.13 3.23
N VAL A 118 12.49 2.15 2.71
CA VAL A 118 12.86 2.99 1.55
C VAL A 118 12.03 2.60 0.33
N ALA A 119 11.92 1.31 0.03
CA ALA A 119 11.11 0.82 -1.08
C ALA A 119 9.62 1.20 -0.93
N ALA A 120 9.03 1.04 0.26
CA ALA A 120 7.65 1.40 0.51
C ALA A 120 7.41 2.91 0.41
N GLY A 121 8.30 3.73 0.99
CA GLY A 121 8.22 5.19 0.93
C GLY A 121 8.32 5.71 -0.50
N PHE A 122 9.28 5.23 -1.27
CA PHE A 122 9.45 5.58 -2.68
C PHE A 122 8.23 5.17 -3.51
N SER A 123 7.85 3.90 -3.43
CA SER A 123 6.73 3.34 -4.22
C SER A 123 5.38 3.98 -3.90
N THR A 124 5.14 4.39 -2.63
CA THR A 124 3.89 5.08 -2.28
C THR A 124 3.83 6.48 -2.84
N THR A 125 4.95 7.21 -2.82
CA THR A 125 5.01 8.60 -3.29
C THR A 125 4.85 8.66 -4.80
N VAL A 126 5.51 7.76 -5.52
CA VAL A 126 5.54 7.74 -6.99
C VAL A 126 4.26 7.14 -7.60
N ALA A 127 3.75 6.02 -7.06
CA ALA A 127 2.71 5.23 -7.73
C ALA A 127 1.58 4.74 -6.81
N ASN A 128 1.48 5.22 -5.56
CA ASN A 128 0.58 4.66 -4.55
C ASN A 128 0.73 3.12 -4.35
N ALA A 129 1.93 2.58 -4.61
CA ALA A 129 2.20 1.15 -4.70
C ALA A 129 2.98 0.58 -3.49
N ALA A 130 2.87 1.19 -2.30
CA ALA A 130 3.50 0.65 -1.10
C ALA A 130 2.88 -0.65 -0.59
N GLY A 131 1.64 -0.95 -1.01
CA GLY A 131 0.90 -2.13 -0.55
C GLY A 131 1.67 -3.44 -0.68
N PRO A 132 2.16 -3.80 -1.85
CA PRO A 132 2.98 -5.00 -2.06
C PRO A 132 4.22 -5.05 -1.17
N VAL A 133 5.00 -3.97 -1.12
CA VAL A 133 6.26 -3.91 -0.33
C VAL A 133 5.98 -4.09 1.15
N MET A 134 4.98 -3.34 1.68
CA MET A 134 4.61 -3.43 3.10
C MET A 134 4.06 -4.80 3.45
N SER A 135 3.26 -5.41 2.57
CA SER A 135 2.73 -6.75 2.78
C SER A 135 3.85 -7.80 2.85
N LEU A 136 4.84 -7.73 1.96
CA LEU A 136 6.02 -8.63 2.01
C LEU A 136 6.84 -8.44 3.29
N TYR A 137 7.01 -7.19 3.76
CA TYR A 137 7.66 -6.91 5.04
C TYR A 137 6.90 -7.56 6.20
N LEU A 138 5.60 -7.34 6.30
CA LEU A 138 4.79 -7.88 7.38
C LEU A 138 4.70 -9.42 7.36
N LEU A 139 4.61 -10.04 6.16
CA LEU A 139 4.70 -11.49 6.02
C LEU A 139 6.06 -12.02 6.52
N SER A 140 7.15 -11.31 6.22
CA SER A 140 8.48 -11.69 6.69
C SER A 140 8.63 -11.62 8.21
N LYS A 141 7.77 -10.84 8.89
CA LYS A 141 7.70 -10.76 10.36
C LYS A 141 6.82 -11.83 11.00
N ARG A 142 6.13 -12.66 10.19
CA ARG A 142 5.26 -13.76 10.62
C ARG A 142 4.20 -13.32 11.64
N LEU A 143 3.61 -12.13 11.42
CA LEU A 143 2.57 -11.61 12.32
C LEU A 143 1.26 -12.41 12.17
N PRO A 144 0.47 -12.56 13.25
CA PRO A 144 -0.92 -13.00 13.15
C PRO A 144 -1.72 -12.11 12.20
N LYS A 145 -2.77 -12.64 11.57
CA LYS A 145 -3.55 -11.90 10.55
C LYS A 145 -4.06 -10.55 11.05
N GLU A 146 -4.59 -10.53 12.26
CA GLU A 146 -5.16 -9.33 12.88
C GLU A 146 -4.06 -8.28 13.11
N GLU A 147 -2.92 -8.68 13.64
CA GLU A 147 -1.77 -7.81 13.86
C GLU A 147 -1.17 -7.32 12.55
N PHE A 148 -1.14 -8.17 11.52
CA PHE A 148 -0.72 -7.83 10.16
C PHE A 148 -1.60 -6.69 9.59
N VAL A 149 -2.93 -6.86 9.62
CA VAL A 149 -3.86 -5.87 9.06
C VAL A 149 -3.86 -4.59 9.89
N ALA A 150 -3.83 -4.71 11.21
CA ALA A 150 -3.74 -3.57 12.11
C ALA A 150 -2.48 -2.73 11.85
N THR A 151 -1.32 -3.40 11.74
CA THR A 151 -0.04 -2.72 11.47
C THR A 151 -0.05 -2.06 10.10
N GLY A 152 -0.59 -2.73 9.08
CA GLY A 152 -0.80 -2.17 7.76
C GLY A 152 -1.74 -0.96 7.75
N ALA A 153 -2.85 -1.02 8.49
CA ALA A 153 -3.81 0.08 8.60
C ALA A 153 -3.15 1.36 9.17
N TRP A 154 -2.43 1.25 10.28
CA TRP A 154 -1.71 2.37 10.88
C TRP A 154 -0.60 2.90 9.97
N PHE A 155 0.15 2.01 9.32
CA PHE A 155 1.19 2.40 8.35
C PHE A 155 0.60 3.26 7.22
N PHE A 156 -0.45 2.79 6.57
CA PHE A 156 -1.07 3.51 5.47
C PHE A 156 -1.74 4.81 5.91
N PHE A 157 -2.38 4.82 7.07
CA PHE A 157 -2.95 6.03 7.64
C PHE A 157 -1.90 7.13 7.78
N PHE A 158 -0.77 6.85 8.43
CA PHE A 158 0.30 7.83 8.59
C PHE A 158 0.92 8.26 7.27
N ILE A 159 1.20 7.32 6.36
CA ILE A 159 1.77 7.65 5.05
C ILE A 159 0.82 8.51 4.22
N ASN A 160 -0.46 8.16 4.17
CA ASN A 160 -1.44 8.93 3.40
C ASN A 160 -1.65 10.31 4.01
N LEU A 161 -1.62 10.44 5.33
CA LEU A 161 -1.66 11.73 6.01
C LEU A 161 -0.43 12.60 5.65
N LEU A 162 0.77 12.01 5.64
CA LEU A 162 2.00 12.71 5.23
C LEU A 162 2.01 13.10 3.74
N LYS A 163 1.32 12.37 2.88
CA LYS A 163 1.18 12.73 1.46
C LYS A 163 0.23 13.89 1.21
N LEU A 164 -0.75 14.13 2.10
CA LEU A 164 -1.73 15.21 1.91
C LEU A 164 -1.09 16.57 1.63
N PRO A 165 -0.18 17.10 2.47
CA PRO A 165 0.45 18.40 2.19
C PRO A 165 1.25 18.40 0.88
N ILE A 166 1.92 17.30 0.56
CA ILE A 166 2.70 17.17 -0.68
C ILE A 166 1.76 17.26 -1.90
N TYR A 167 0.64 16.55 -1.88
CA TYR A 167 -0.30 16.49 -2.99
C TYR A 167 -1.13 17.79 -3.13
N VAL A 168 -1.41 18.47 -2.01
CA VAL A 168 -2.01 19.82 -2.03
C VAL A 168 -1.04 20.80 -2.67
N TRP A 169 0.23 20.81 -2.25
CA TRP A 169 1.24 21.70 -2.81
C TRP A 169 1.48 21.47 -4.31
N GLN A 170 1.39 20.23 -4.76
CA GLN A 170 1.54 19.88 -6.18
C GLN A 170 0.26 20.09 -7.01
N GLY A 171 -0.83 20.58 -6.41
CA GLY A 171 -2.10 20.81 -7.12
C GLY A 171 -2.83 19.53 -7.55
N LEU A 172 -2.49 18.38 -6.96
CA LEU A 172 -3.11 17.08 -7.29
C LEU A 172 -4.47 16.89 -6.60
N ILE A 173 -4.73 17.66 -5.53
CA ILE A 173 -6.01 17.64 -4.81
C ILE A 173 -6.81 18.86 -5.24
N SER A 174 -7.99 18.63 -5.78
CA SER A 174 -8.93 19.65 -6.24
C SER A 174 -10.28 19.50 -5.54
N LYS A 175 -11.16 20.50 -5.67
CA LYS A 175 -12.56 20.40 -5.20
C LYS A 175 -13.26 19.20 -5.85
N GLN A 176 -12.97 18.90 -7.12
CA GLN A 176 -13.54 17.77 -7.85
C GLN A 176 -13.07 16.43 -7.24
N SER A 177 -11.75 16.29 -6.94
CA SER A 177 -11.22 15.06 -6.32
C SER A 177 -11.81 14.85 -4.92
N LEU A 178 -12.03 15.92 -4.15
CA LEU A 178 -12.65 15.84 -2.83
C LEU A 178 -14.14 15.45 -2.93
N SER A 179 -14.89 16.05 -3.88
CA SER A 179 -16.29 15.68 -4.12
C SER A 179 -16.42 14.23 -4.56
N PHE A 180 -15.57 13.78 -5.48
CA PHE A 180 -15.53 12.38 -5.90
C PHE A 180 -15.19 11.45 -4.73
N GLY A 181 -14.19 11.81 -3.91
CA GLY A 181 -13.85 11.07 -2.69
C GLY A 181 -15.06 10.96 -1.74
N ALA A 182 -15.79 12.06 -1.52
CA ALA A 182 -16.99 12.07 -0.69
C ALA A 182 -18.10 11.16 -1.25
N MET A 183 -18.34 11.18 -2.56
CA MET A 183 -19.30 10.28 -3.22
C MET A 183 -18.92 8.79 -3.07
N MET A 184 -17.62 8.46 -2.96
CA MET A 184 -17.14 7.09 -2.78
C MET A 184 -17.22 6.60 -1.34
N VAL A 185 -17.50 7.46 -0.35
CA VAL A 185 -17.58 7.07 1.08
C VAL A 185 -18.49 5.86 1.33
N PRO A 186 -19.74 5.81 0.82
CA PRO A 186 -20.61 4.65 1.05
C PRO A 186 -20.02 3.35 0.51
N ALA A 187 -19.41 3.41 -0.69
CA ALA A 187 -18.76 2.25 -1.30
C ALA A 187 -17.51 1.81 -0.52
N VAL A 188 -16.76 2.78 0.06
CA VAL A 188 -15.61 2.49 0.92
C VAL A 188 -16.07 1.81 2.21
N ILE A 189 -17.14 2.29 2.84
CA ILE A 189 -17.71 1.69 4.05
C ILE A 189 -18.16 0.26 3.79
N ALA A 190 -18.97 0.05 2.74
CA ALA A 190 -19.42 -1.29 2.35
C ALA A 190 -18.22 -2.22 2.10
N GLY A 191 -17.21 -1.75 1.38
CA GLY A 191 -15.97 -2.49 1.17
C GLY A 191 -15.21 -2.77 2.47
N ALA A 192 -15.14 -1.82 3.39
CA ALA A 192 -14.46 -2.00 4.67
C ALA A 192 -15.14 -3.06 5.56
N LEU A 193 -16.46 -3.06 5.60
CA LEU A 193 -17.25 -4.07 6.30
C LEU A 193 -17.06 -5.47 5.69
N THR A 194 -17.11 -5.56 4.36
CA THR A 194 -16.84 -6.79 3.62
C THR A 194 -15.43 -7.30 3.87
N GLY A 195 -14.42 -6.44 3.81
CA GLY A 195 -13.02 -6.81 4.05
C GLY A 195 -12.80 -7.37 5.46
N ARG A 196 -13.39 -6.73 6.46
CA ARG A 196 -13.35 -7.23 7.85
C ARG A 196 -13.98 -8.61 7.97
N TRP A 197 -15.15 -8.83 7.36
CA TRP A 197 -15.81 -10.12 7.37
C TRP A 197 -14.96 -11.19 6.68
N VAL A 198 -14.43 -10.87 5.51
CA VAL A 198 -13.59 -11.78 4.72
C VAL A 198 -12.36 -12.24 5.50
N ILE A 199 -11.60 -11.33 6.14
CA ILE A 199 -10.38 -11.72 6.85
C ILE A 199 -10.65 -12.67 8.03
N GLN A 200 -11.80 -12.53 8.67
CA GLN A 200 -12.17 -13.42 9.79
C GLN A 200 -12.38 -14.86 9.32
N HIS A 201 -12.80 -15.06 8.06
CA HIS A 201 -13.13 -16.36 7.50
C HIS A 201 -12.03 -17.00 6.65
N ILE A 202 -11.02 -16.22 6.21
CA ILE A 202 -9.91 -16.74 5.39
C ILE A 202 -8.90 -17.48 6.27
N PRO A 203 -8.53 -18.74 5.93
CA PRO A 203 -7.43 -19.45 6.58
C PRO A 203 -6.08 -18.71 6.41
N PRO A 204 -5.16 -18.78 7.39
CA PRO A 204 -3.87 -18.09 7.31
C PRO A 204 -3.03 -18.42 6.06
N LYS A 205 -3.05 -19.69 5.62
CA LYS A 205 -2.34 -20.12 4.40
C LYS A 205 -2.90 -19.47 3.13
N VAL A 206 -4.23 -19.36 3.04
CA VAL A 206 -4.91 -18.73 1.91
C VAL A 206 -4.64 -17.22 1.93
N PHE A 207 -4.68 -16.59 3.10
CA PHE A 207 -4.33 -15.17 3.27
C PHE A 207 -2.92 -14.86 2.75
N GLU A 208 -1.91 -15.64 3.17
CA GLU A 208 -0.53 -15.49 2.70
C GLU A 208 -0.42 -15.68 1.19
N ALA A 209 -1.02 -16.75 0.65
CA ALA A 209 -1.00 -17.03 -0.78
C ALA A 209 -1.65 -15.90 -1.58
N THR A 210 -2.77 -15.37 -1.12
CA THR A 210 -3.46 -14.23 -1.76
C THR A 210 -2.57 -13.00 -1.83
N ILE A 211 -1.85 -12.68 -0.77
CA ILE A 211 -0.91 -11.55 -0.76
C ILE A 211 0.20 -11.76 -1.78
N ILE A 212 0.80 -12.94 -1.84
CA ILE A 212 1.88 -13.25 -2.79
C ILE A 212 1.38 -13.12 -4.23
N VAL A 213 0.22 -13.71 -4.55
CA VAL A 213 -0.39 -13.65 -5.87
C VAL A 213 -0.71 -12.20 -6.26
N LEU A 214 -1.36 -11.44 -5.38
CA LEU A 214 -1.66 -10.02 -5.63
C LEU A 214 -0.40 -9.18 -5.81
N THR A 215 0.67 -9.48 -5.07
CA THR A 215 1.96 -8.82 -5.24
C THR A 215 2.57 -9.14 -6.62
N ALA A 216 2.54 -10.40 -7.05
CA ALA A 216 3.01 -10.80 -8.37
C ALA A 216 2.19 -10.13 -9.49
N VAL A 217 0.86 -10.15 -9.39
CA VAL A 217 -0.04 -9.46 -10.33
C VAL A 217 0.27 -7.97 -10.37
N SER A 218 0.47 -7.33 -9.22
CA SER A 218 0.83 -5.93 -9.11
C SER A 218 2.11 -5.60 -9.87
N THR A 219 3.12 -6.46 -9.72
CA THR A 219 4.42 -6.32 -10.39
C THR A 219 4.22 -6.35 -11.92
N VAL A 220 3.49 -7.35 -12.41
CA VAL A 220 3.21 -7.48 -13.86
C VAL A 220 2.47 -6.26 -14.39
N LEU A 221 1.43 -5.79 -13.69
CA LEU A 221 0.64 -4.62 -14.12
C LEU A 221 1.48 -3.33 -14.20
N LEU A 222 2.52 -3.19 -13.38
CA LEU A 222 3.41 -2.03 -13.44
C LEU A 222 4.37 -2.05 -14.64
N PHE A 223 4.66 -3.24 -15.19
CA PHE A 223 5.47 -3.39 -16.41
C PHE A 223 4.67 -3.31 -17.69
N LEU A 224 3.38 -3.68 -17.67
CA LEU A 224 2.53 -3.73 -18.85
C LEU A 224 1.93 -2.36 -19.26
N ARG A 225 2.08 -1.35 -18.47
CA ARG A 225 1.52 0.00 -18.68
C ARG A 225 2.57 1.09 -18.53
#